data_8d1c34242b3ae263381083559f97a19c
#
_entry.id   8d1c34242b3ae263381083559f97a19c
#
_cell.length_a   1.000
_cell.length_b   1.000
_cell.length_c   1.000
_cell.angle_alpha   90.00
_cell.angle_beta   90.00
_cell.angle_gamma   90.00
#
_symmetry.space_group_name_H-M   'P 1'
#
loop_
_entity.id
_entity.type
_entity.pdbx_description
1 polymer ?
#
loop_
_entity_poly.entity_id
_entity_poly.type
_entity_poly.pdbx_seq_one_letter_code
_entity_poly.pdbx_strand_id
1 'polypeptide(L)'
;MRKRYGRIVNITSITGIAGNAGQTNYGASKAGIIGFTKSLAREVASRNITVNAVAPGFVLTDLTKDLPTDITAKLNDNIPLGRWGAIEDVAYSTAFLASDEAAYITGHVLVVDGGMAM
;
A
#
# COMPACT_ATOMS: atom_id res chain seq x y z
N MET A 1 -14.65 -13.94 -16.67
CA MET A 1 -13.49 -14.72 -16.27
C MET A 1 -13.86 -16.19 -16.19
N ARG A 2 -13.14 -17.00 -16.95
CA ARG A 2 -13.44 -18.44 -16.99
C ARG A 2 -12.89 -19.20 -15.80
N LYS A 3 -11.73 -18.80 -15.26
CA LYS A 3 -11.16 -19.40 -14.07
C LYS A 3 -11.72 -18.74 -12.83
N ARG A 4 -12.09 -19.55 -11.82
CA ARG A 4 -12.63 -19.05 -10.55
C ARG A 4 -11.53 -18.97 -9.50
N TYR A 5 -10.47 -18.23 -9.82
CA TYR A 5 -9.38 -17.97 -8.92
C TYR A 5 -8.60 -16.76 -9.44
N GLY A 6 -8.24 -15.88 -8.56
CA GLY A 6 -7.37 -14.77 -8.89
C GLY A 6 -6.99 -13.96 -7.66
N ARG A 7 -5.88 -13.27 -7.78
CA ARG A 7 -5.39 -12.34 -6.79
C ARG A 7 -4.99 -11.05 -7.50
N ILE A 8 -5.62 -9.95 -7.12
CA ILE A 8 -5.26 -8.62 -7.61
C ILE A 8 -4.76 -7.83 -6.42
N VAL A 9 -3.55 -7.29 -6.52
CA VAL A 9 -2.95 -6.46 -5.48
C VAL A 9 -2.56 -5.13 -6.12
N ASN A 10 -3.24 -4.08 -5.72
CA ASN A 10 -2.98 -2.73 -6.21
C ASN A 10 -2.03 -2.01 -5.24
N ILE A 11 -1.18 -1.16 -5.77
CA ILE A 11 -0.28 -0.35 -4.96
C ILE A 11 -0.84 1.07 -4.88
N THR A 12 -1.17 1.50 -3.68
CA THR A 12 -1.59 2.87 -3.39
C THR A 12 -0.52 3.56 -2.55
N SER A 13 -0.89 4.37 -1.59
CA SER A 13 0.04 5.09 -0.71
C SER A 13 -0.71 5.55 0.53
N ILE A 14 0.01 5.76 1.63
CA ILE A 14 -0.57 6.42 2.80
C ILE A 14 -1.08 7.83 2.47
N THR A 15 -0.53 8.50 1.46
CA THR A 15 -1.02 9.80 0.99
C THR A 15 -2.47 9.70 0.51
N GLY A 16 -2.87 8.59 -0.11
CA GLY A 16 -4.26 8.36 -0.50
C GLY A 16 -5.20 8.14 0.67
N ILE A 17 -4.68 7.75 1.82
CA ILE A 17 -5.46 7.53 3.04
C ILE A 17 -5.51 8.81 3.88
N ALA A 18 -4.36 9.39 4.17
CA ALA A 18 -4.20 10.48 5.13
C ALA A 18 -4.07 11.87 4.47
N GLY A 19 -3.73 11.89 3.17
CA GLY A 19 -3.39 13.14 2.48
C GLY A 19 -1.98 13.61 2.81
N ASN A 20 -1.50 14.56 2.04
CA ASN A 20 -0.22 15.22 2.27
C ASN A 20 -0.21 16.56 1.56
N ALA A 21 0.21 17.60 2.25
CA ALA A 21 0.30 18.94 1.68
C ALA A 21 1.23 18.93 0.45
N GLY A 22 0.79 19.58 -0.63
CA GLY A 22 1.54 19.62 -1.88
C GLY A 22 1.36 18.42 -2.79
N GLN A 23 0.57 17.43 -2.39
CA GLN A 23 0.32 16.21 -3.17
C GLN A 23 -1.17 15.99 -3.48
N THR A 24 -1.88 17.06 -3.87
CA THR A 24 -3.32 16.97 -4.14
C THR A 24 -3.63 15.98 -5.25
N ASN A 25 -2.94 16.09 -6.40
CA ASN A 25 -3.17 15.19 -7.52
C ASN A 25 -2.73 13.77 -7.20
N TYR A 26 -1.59 13.61 -6.56
CA TYR A 26 -1.07 12.30 -6.15
C TYR A 26 -2.02 11.65 -5.14
N GLY A 27 -2.46 12.41 -4.14
CA GLY A 27 -3.40 11.92 -3.13
C GLY A 27 -4.73 11.50 -3.75
N ALA A 28 -5.27 12.29 -4.67
CA ALA A 28 -6.51 11.94 -5.38
C ALA A 28 -6.37 10.65 -6.18
N SER A 29 -5.24 10.50 -6.91
CA SER A 29 -4.95 9.28 -7.68
C SER A 29 -4.86 8.05 -6.78
N LYS A 30 -4.14 8.15 -5.67
CA LYS A 30 -3.95 7.02 -4.76
C LYS A 30 -5.21 6.68 -3.98
N ALA A 31 -6.02 7.67 -3.61
CA ALA A 31 -7.34 7.45 -3.00
C ALA A 31 -8.32 6.81 -3.99
N GLY A 32 -8.23 7.17 -5.27
CA GLY A 32 -9.00 6.54 -6.33
C GLY A 32 -8.72 5.05 -6.45
N ILE A 33 -7.45 4.64 -6.29
CA ILE A 33 -7.06 3.22 -6.29
C ILE A 33 -7.76 2.47 -5.14
N ILE A 34 -7.91 3.09 -3.98
CA ILE A 34 -8.59 2.48 -2.84
C ILE A 34 -10.07 2.25 -3.15
N GLY A 35 -10.77 3.24 -3.69
CA GLY A 35 -12.15 3.09 -4.11
C GLY A 35 -12.32 2.04 -5.20
N PHE A 36 -11.43 2.04 -6.19
CA PHE A 36 -11.40 1.05 -7.25
C PHE A 36 -11.24 -0.37 -6.67
N THR A 37 -10.30 -0.54 -5.75
CA THR A 37 -10.02 -1.83 -5.10
C THR A 37 -11.27 -2.39 -4.43
N LYS A 38 -11.95 -1.57 -3.64
CA LYS A 38 -13.14 -2.00 -2.90
C LYS A 38 -14.31 -2.32 -3.81
N SER A 39 -14.52 -1.51 -4.84
CA SER A 39 -15.61 -1.72 -5.80
C SER A 39 -15.36 -2.99 -6.61
N LEU A 40 -14.15 -3.18 -7.12
CA LEU A 40 -13.81 -4.37 -7.90
C LEU A 40 -13.89 -5.62 -7.02
N ALA A 41 -13.45 -5.54 -5.77
CA ALA A 41 -13.54 -6.68 -4.84
C ALA A 41 -14.97 -7.20 -4.73
N ARG A 42 -15.94 -6.30 -4.64
CA ARG A 42 -17.36 -6.67 -4.59
C ARG A 42 -17.86 -7.31 -5.88
N GLU A 43 -17.40 -6.82 -7.04
CA GLU A 43 -17.84 -7.33 -8.33
C GLU A 43 -17.35 -8.74 -8.62
N VAL A 44 -16.12 -9.07 -8.18
CA VAL A 44 -15.47 -10.33 -8.56
C VAL A 44 -15.44 -11.37 -7.44
N ALA A 45 -15.97 -11.05 -6.27
CA ALA A 45 -15.92 -11.94 -5.11
C ALA A 45 -16.58 -13.31 -5.39
N SER A 46 -17.71 -13.32 -6.12
CA SER A 46 -18.40 -14.56 -6.45
C SER A 46 -17.60 -15.49 -7.36
N ARG A 47 -16.53 -14.98 -7.96
CA ARG A 47 -15.63 -15.76 -8.82
C ARG A 47 -14.37 -16.20 -8.08
N ASN A 48 -14.36 -16.07 -6.75
CA ASN A 48 -13.21 -16.41 -5.89
C ASN A 48 -11.95 -15.64 -6.27
N ILE A 49 -12.14 -14.37 -6.64
CA ILE A 49 -11.04 -13.45 -6.94
C ILE A 49 -10.99 -12.42 -5.80
N THR A 50 -9.83 -12.28 -5.19
CA THR A 50 -9.62 -11.24 -4.17
C THR A 50 -8.96 -10.02 -4.78
N VAL A 51 -9.33 -8.85 -4.30
CA VAL A 51 -8.77 -7.57 -4.74
C VAL A 51 -8.41 -6.77 -3.50
N ASN A 52 -7.14 -6.53 -3.30
CA ASN A 52 -6.61 -5.81 -2.15
C ASN A 52 -5.65 -4.72 -2.61
N ALA A 53 -5.29 -3.84 -1.71
CA ALA A 53 -4.30 -2.81 -1.97
C ALA A 53 -3.23 -2.82 -0.89
N VAL A 54 -2.02 -2.42 -1.25
CA VAL A 54 -0.93 -2.16 -0.31
C VAL A 54 -0.67 -0.65 -0.33
N ALA A 55 -0.62 -0.05 0.84
CA ALA A 55 -0.37 1.39 1.00
C ALA A 55 0.98 1.59 1.70
N PRO A 56 2.08 1.71 0.95
CA PRO A 56 3.38 1.98 1.54
C PRO A 56 3.46 3.40 2.11
N GLY A 57 4.27 3.56 3.17
CA GLY A 57 4.74 4.84 3.62
C GLY A 57 6.07 5.21 2.96
N PHE A 58 7.01 5.73 3.74
CA PHE A 58 8.34 6.05 3.23
C PHE A 58 9.18 4.78 3.10
N VAL A 59 9.68 4.55 1.88
CA VAL A 59 10.48 3.39 1.54
C VAL A 59 11.80 3.86 0.94
N LEU A 60 12.91 3.28 1.40
CA LEU A 60 14.23 3.57 0.85
C LEU A 60 14.36 2.95 -0.53
N THR A 61 14.61 3.80 -1.51
CA THR A 61 14.84 3.41 -2.90
C THR A 61 16.12 4.08 -3.39
N ASP A 62 16.56 3.72 -4.59
CA ASP A 62 17.72 4.39 -5.20
C ASP A 62 17.49 5.89 -5.39
N LEU A 63 16.24 6.33 -5.51
CA LEU A 63 15.89 7.75 -5.65
C LEU A 63 15.98 8.51 -4.32
N THR A 64 15.87 7.83 -3.19
CA THR A 64 15.80 8.46 -1.87
C THR A 64 17.06 8.30 -1.03
N LYS A 65 17.97 7.39 -1.40
CA LYS A 65 19.18 7.09 -0.62
C LYS A 65 20.12 8.28 -0.45
N ASP A 66 20.06 9.23 -1.39
CA ASP A 66 20.94 10.40 -1.40
C ASP A 66 20.31 11.65 -0.77
N LEU A 67 19.15 11.50 -0.10
CA LEU A 67 18.55 12.59 0.65
C LEU A 67 19.46 13.04 1.79
N PRO A 68 19.49 14.35 2.12
CA PRO A 68 20.27 14.84 3.25
C PRO A 68 19.89 14.10 4.55
N THR A 69 20.90 13.80 5.36
CA THR A 69 20.72 13.03 6.60
C THR A 69 19.74 13.70 7.57
N ASP A 70 19.75 15.04 7.64
CA ASP A 70 18.86 15.79 8.51
C ASP A 70 17.38 15.66 8.08
N ILE A 71 17.11 15.63 6.77
CA ILE A 71 15.77 15.41 6.24
C ILE A 71 15.31 13.99 6.57
N THR A 72 16.17 13.00 6.34
CA THR A 72 15.87 11.59 6.65
C THR A 72 15.59 11.41 8.14
N ALA A 73 16.38 12.03 9.01
CA ALA A 73 16.19 11.95 10.45
C ALA A 73 14.86 12.57 10.89
N LYS A 74 14.47 13.72 10.33
CA LYS A 74 13.19 14.36 10.63
C LYS A 74 12.01 13.49 10.21
N LEU A 75 12.10 12.84 9.06
CA LEU A 75 11.05 11.94 8.59
C LEU A 75 10.98 10.69 9.46
N ASN A 76 12.11 10.17 9.91
CA ASN A 76 12.16 9.04 10.83
C ASN A 76 11.45 9.33 12.16
N ASP A 77 11.53 10.57 12.66
CA ASP A 77 10.87 10.96 13.90
C ASP A 77 9.36 10.83 13.85
N ASN A 78 8.78 10.87 12.65
CA ASN A 78 7.34 10.73 12.45
C ASN A 78 6.91 9.28 12.21
N ILE A 79 7.84 8.35 12.22
CA ILE A 79 7.58 6.92 12.02
C ILE A 79 7.75 6.22 13.36
N PRO A 80 6.67 5.67 13.96
CA PRO A 80 6.78 5.00 15.28
C PRO A 80 7.83 3.92 15.34
N LEU A 81 8.05 3.14 14.26
CA LEU A 81 9.12 2.13 14.24
C LEU A 81 10.51 2.75 14.09
N GLY A 82 10.61 4.05 13.84
CA GLY A 82 11.87 4.80 13.86
C GLY A 82 12.76 4.60 12.64
N ARG A 83 12.24 3.99 11.58
CA ARG A 83 13.01 3.78 10.36
C ARG A 83 12.09 3.81 9.13
N TRP A 84 12.67 4.15 7.97
CA TRP A 84 12.00 3.98 6.71
C TRP A 84 11.87 2.49 6.39
N GLY A 85 10.86 2.13 5.64
CA GLY A 85 10.71 0.77 5.14
C GLY A 85 11.76 0.43 4.10
N ALA A 86 12.03 -0.85 3.96
CA ALA A 86 12.82 -1.38 2.86
C ALA A 86 11.87 -1.82 1.74
N ILE A 87 12.42 -1.96 0.52
CA ILE A 87 11.65 -2.48 -0.63
C ILE A 87 11.01 -3.82 -0.27
N GLU A 88 11.73 -4.66 0.46
CA GLU A 88 11.29 -5.99 0.87
C GLU A 88 10.04 -5.94 1.77
N ASP A 89 9.89 -4.90 2.59
CA ASP A 89 8.71 -4.76 3.46
C ASP A 89 7.43 -4.69 2.62
N VAL A 90 7.48 -3.95 1.51
CA VAL A 90 6.36 -3.85 0.57
C VAL A 90 6.19 -5.14 -0.22
N ALA A 91 7.31 -5.72 -0.67
CA ALA A 91 7.30 -6.95 -1.47
C ALA A 91 6.70 -8.13 -0.70
N TYR A 92 7.07 -8.31 0.56
CA TYR A 92 6.53 -9.39 1.40
C TYR A 92 5.04 -9.23 1.63
N SER A 93 4.59 -8.01 1.88
CA SER A 93 3.17 -7.72 2.08
C SER A 93 2.36 -8.00 0.82
N THR A 94 2.88 -7.60 -0.33
CA THR A 94 2.26 -7.85 -1.63
C THR A 94 2.20 -9.34 -1.93
N ALA A 95 3.30 -10.06 -1.69
CA ALA A 95 3.35 -11.50 -1.91
C ALA A 95 2.36 -12.25 -1.02
N PHE A 96 2.20 -11.83 0.23
CA PHE A 96 1.21 -12.43 1.13
C PHE A 96 -0.22 -12.28 0.56
N LEU A 97 -0.59 -11.08 0.15
CA LEU A 97 -1.93 -10.84 -0.39
C LEU A 97 -2.17 -11.57 -1.71
N ALA A 98 -1.10 -11.89 -2.45
CA ALA A 98 -1.18 -12.66 -3.68
C ALA A 98 -1.17 -14.17 -3.45
N SER A 99 -0.96 -14.63 -2.21
CA SER A 99 -0.80 -16.04 -1.87
C SER A 99 -2.15 -16.73 -1.63
N ASP A 100 -2.10 -18.05 -1.58
CA ASP A 100 -3.27 -18.88 -1.24
C ASP A 100 -3.72 -18.65 0.21
N GLU A 101 -2.81 -18.31 1.11
CA GLU A 101 -3.12 -18.04 2.52
C GLU A 101 -4.02 -16.83 2.70
N ALA A 102 -4.05 -15.91 1.73
CA ALA A 102 -4.88 -14.70 1.78
C ALA A 102 -6.29 -14.92 1.17
N ALA A 103 -6.75 -16.14 1.08
CA ALA A 103 -7.99 -16.49 0.39
C ALA A 103 -9.26 -15.84 0.97
N TYR A 104 -9.23 -15.45 2.25
CA TYR A 104 -10.40 -14.85 2.91
C TYR A 104 -10.23 -13.36 3.13
N ILE A 105 -9.27 -12.73 2.47
CA ILE A 105 -8.98 -11.29 2.54
C ILE A 105 -9.31 -10.67 1.20
N THR A 106 -10.27 -9.74 1.18
CA THR A 106 -10.59 -8.98 -0.03
C THR A 106 -11.15 -7.61 0.34
N GLY A 107 -10.93 -6.63 -0.52
CA GLY A 107 -11.34 -5.25 -0.28
C GLY A 107 -10.53 -4.54 0.79
N HIS A 108 -9.41 -5.09 1.20
CA HIS A 108 -8.58 -4.57 2.29
C HIS A 108 -7.45 -3.70 1.77
N VAL A 109 -7.14 -2.66 2.54
CA VAL A 109 -5.95 -1.83 2.31
C VAL A 109 -4.97 -2.13 3.42
N LEU A 110 -3.86 -2.79 3.07
CA LEU A 110 -2.81 -3.14 4.01
C LEU A 110 -1.78 -2.00 4.05
N VAL A 111 -1.72 -1.32 5.17
CA VAL A 111 -0.80 -0.20 5.37
C VAL A 111 0.55 -0.73 5.82
N VAL A 112 1.62 -0.33 5.11
CA VAL A 112 2.99 -0.75 5.39
C VAL A 112 3.85 0.51 5.53
N ASP A 113 3.81 1.11 6.72
CA ASP A 113 4.36 2.45 6.94
C ASP A 113 5.10 2.63 8.27
N GLY A 114 5.33 1.55 8.99
CA GLY A 114 5.97 1.64 10.31
C GLY A 114 5.09 2.33 11.37
N GLY A 115 3.80 2.46 11.11
CA GLY A 115 2.84 3.09 12.01
C GLY A 115 2.61 4.58 11.76
N MET A 116 3.20 5.16 10.72
CA MET A 116 3.13 6.60 10.47
C MET A 116 1.69 7.12 10.36
N ALA A 117 0.82 6.41 9.66
CA ALA A 117 -0.58 6.82 9.45
C ALA A 117 -1.53 6.32 10.54
N MET A 118 -1.00 5.77 11.60
CA MET A 118 -1.77 5.22 12.71
C MET A 118 -2.52 6.30 13.50
#